data_cf14eca637e539a4d657c18db5514d6a
#
_entry.id   cf14eca637e539a4d657c18db5514d6a
#
_cell.length_a   1.000
_cell.length_b   1.000
_cell.length_c   1.000
_cell.angle_alpha   90.00
_cell.angle_beta   90.00
_cell.angle_gamma   90.00
#
_symmetry.space_group_name_H-M   'P 1'
#
loop_
_entity.id
_entity.type
_entity.pdbx_description
1 polymer ?
#
loop_
_entity_poly.entity_id
_entity_poly.type
_entity_poly.pdbx_seq_one_letter_code
_entity_poly.pdbx_strand_id
1 'polypeptide(L)'
;MIYNLLSFASVMQTVGSILVAILILLATITVHEFGHYIVGKIFKFKINEFAIGMGPAIYKKTKKNGEIFSIRIFPLGGYCAFEGEDEDEKSRKEKEDKAALNGSDNSPSVSASSGFSVKEEEKKPLSENAFNNKKPWQRILVLIAGASMNFIAAILVICLNFSIYGHFQLSAAEVKVVPATSIEAAKTLEDGDVITAINGKYVYLTTDISAALNGKKAGDIVNVTVTRDGKQIEKEVALRSDVNIKSLSDYYPAFDALGIATVMKVGAKSASKIPDGAYIFRFNDASEYDDCTRIYTPNDLYERLKVLNSGESLDVYISTDGETHQSVTLTAYSDFDKVNKDEKKEVLNYFGLETYALSYQLESVNVRMNFFEVLYRSPMYAFKTVGITLKAFGELFTGKMSISQMSGPIGTIAITSQQVTRGFDYVLEMVALIGISVAVFNLLPIPALDGARAVFVLIEWIRKKPINRNVEAMIHFVGLVVLIGFAVFVDIFRMFI
;
A
#
# COMPACT_ATOMS: atom_id res chain seq x y z
N MET A 1 -21.24 -15.19 -26.91
CA MET A 1 -20.43 -16.09 -26.05
C MET A 1 -19.14 -16.37 -26.78
N ILE A 2 -18.17 -15.44 -26.70
CA ILE A 2 -16.82 -15.61 -27.26
C ILE A 2 -15.92 -15.87 -26.06
N TYR A 3 -15.60 -17.13 -25.84
CA TYR A 3 -14.51 -17.51 -24.97
C TYR A 3 -13.21 -16.95 -25.58
N ASN A 4 -12.71 -15.85 -25.06
CA ASN A 4 -11.30 -15.48 -25.25
C ASN A 4 -10.48 -16.63 -24.65
N LEU A 5 -10.07 -17.54 -25.48
CA LEU A 5 -8.99 -18.47 -25.17
C LEU A 5 -7.77 -17.62 -24.86
N LEU A 6 -7.53 -17.40 -23.56
CA LEU A 6 -6.26 -16.83 -23.11
C LEU A 6 -5.16 -17.61 -23.84
N SER A 7 -4.32 -16.94 -24.60
CA SER A 7 -3.23 -17.61 -25.30
C SER A 7 -2.32 -18.28 -24.25
N PHE A 8 -1.72 -19.40 -24.56
CA PHE A 8 -0.77 -20.06 -23.64
C PHE A 8 0.28 -19.07 -23.10
N ALA A 9 0.71 -18.12 -23.94
CA ALA A 9 1.64 -17.05 -23.56
C ALA A 9 1.06 -16.13 -22.47
N SER A 10 -0.21 -15.72 -22.55
CA SER A 10 -0.82 -14.85 -21.52
C SER A 10 -1.02 -15.58 -20.18
N VAL A 11 -1.36 -16.87 -20.22
CA VAL A 11 -1.43 -17.71 -19.01
C VAL A 11 -0.06 -17.81 -18.35
N MET A 12 0.99 -18.12 -19.12
CA MET A 12 2.36 -18.24 -18.61
C MET A 12 2.87 -16.91 -18.04
N GLN A 13 2.54 -15.77 -18.67
CA GLN A 13 2.88 -14.44 -18.16
C GLN A 13 2.18 -14.17 -16.82
N THR A 14 0.89 -14.46 -16.71
CA THR A 14 0.13 -14.29 -15.47
C THR A 14 0.68 -15.16 -14.34
N VAL A 15 0.94 -16.45 -14.61
CA VAL A 15 1.53 -17.35 -13.62
C VAL A 15 2.91 -16.86 -13.19
N GLY A 16 3.75 -16.45 -14.16
CA GLY A 16 5.08 -15.91 -13.89
C GLY A 16 5.03 -14.65 -13.01
N SER A 17 4.14 -13.71 -13.28
CA SER A 17 4.02 -12.48 -12.50
C SER A 17 3.50 -12.72 -11.07
N ILE A 18 2.59 -13.69 -10.88
CA ILE A 18 2.14 -14.11 -9.54
C ILE A 18 3.30 -14.74 -8.75
N LEU A 19 4.10 -15.60 -9.39
CA LEU A 19 5.27 -16.19 -8.73
C LEU A 19 6.28 -15.13 -8.32
N VAL A 20 6.54 -14.14 -9.16
CA VAL A 20 7.41 -12.99 -8.81
C VAL A 20 6.84 -12.20 -7.63
N ALA A 21 5.53 -11.94 -7.61
CA ALA A 21 4.87 -11.25 -6.49
C ALA A 21 5.03 -12.01 -5.16
N ILE A 22 4.86 -13.34 -5.18
CA ILE A 22 5.08 -14.19 -4.01
C ILE A 22 6.55 -14.17 -3.57
N LEU A 23 7.49 -14.19 -4.52
CA LEU A 23 8.93 -14.09 -4.22
C LEU A 23 9.30 -12.75 -3.60
N ILE A 24 8.69 -11.65 -4.05
CA ILE A 24 8.87 -10.31 -3.44
C ILE A 24 8.44 -10.33 -1.97
N LEU A 25 7.26 -10.87 -1.67
CA LEU A 25 6.76 -10.99 -0.30
C LEU A 25 7.69 -11.87 0.56
N LEU A 26 8.11 -13.03 0.04
CA LEU A 26 9.04 -13.92 0.73
C LEU A 26 10.38 -13.23 1.01
N ALA A 27 10.93 -12.50 0.02
CA ALA A 27 12.17 -11.76 0.18
C ALA A 27 12.04 -10.67 1.26
N THR A 28 10.94 -9.91 1.26
CA THR A 28 10.67 -8.85 2.25
C THR A 28 10.59 -9.42 3.67
N ILE A 29 9.89 -10.54 3.85
CA ILE A 29 9.81 -11.22 5.17
C ILE A 29 11.18 -11.77 5.56
N THR A 30 11.91 -12.38 4.62
CA THR A 30 13.26 -12.91 4.89
C THR A 30 14.23 -11.81 5.34
N VAL A 31 14.17 -10.64 4.69
CA VAL A 31 14.99 -9.46 5.08
C VAL A 31 14.60 -8.98 6.48
N HIS A 32 13.31 -8.99 6.81
CA HIS A 32 12.81 -8.68 8.14
C HIS A 32 13.41 -9.61 9.20
N GLU A 33 13.26 -10.93 9.03
CA GLU A 33 13.80 -11.94 9.95
C GLU A 33 15.32 -11.87 10.06
N PHE A 34 15.99 -11.52 8.94
CA PHE A 34 17.43 -11.33 8.91
C PHE A 34 17.87 -10.13 9.76
N GLY A 35 17.04 -9.10 9.90
CA GLY A 35 17.26 -7.99 10.83
C GLY A 35 17.33 -8.47 12.28
N HIS A 36 16.37 -9.26 12.73
CA HIS A 36 16.37 -9.88 14.05
C HIS A 36 17.61 -10.76 14.25
N TYR A 37 17.93 -11.56 13.23
CA TYR A 37 19.06 -12.46 13.25
C TYR A 37 20.39 -11.71 13.42
N ILE A 38 20.67 -10.67 12.63
CA ILE A 38 21.92 -9.90 12.70
C ILE A 38 22.08 -9.25 14.07
N VAL A 39 21.07 -8.51 14.52
CA VAL A 39 21.12 -7.79 15.79
C VAL A 39 21.16 -8.77 16.97
N GLY A 40 20.44 -9.89 16.85
CA GLY A 40 20.53 -11.00 17.80
C GLY A 40 21.97 -11.56 17.92
N LYS A 41 22.67 -11.72 16.80
CA LYS A 41 24.09 -12.12 16.79
C LYS A 41 25.02 -11.07 17.41
N ILE A 42 24.83 -9.79 17.09
CA ILE A 42 25.64 -8.69 17.64
C ILE A 42 25.56 -8.68 19.16
N PHE A 43 24.35 -8.83 19.74
CA PHE A 43 24.15 -8.85 21.19
C PHE A 43 24.29 -10.25 21.81
N LYS A 44 24.74 -11.24 21.03
CA LYS A 44 24.99 -12.63 21.50
C LYS A 44 23.74 -13.28 22.10
N PHE A 45 22.57 -13.07 21.49
CA PHE A 45 21.39 -13.84 21.80
C PHE A 45 21.56 -15.30 21.34
N LYS A 46 21.01 -16.22 22.07
CA LYS A 46 20.94 -17.62 21.65
C LYS A 46 19.82 -17.79 20.66
N ILE A 47 20.18 -18.04 19.40
CA ILE A 47 19.25 -18.29 18.32
C ILE A 47 19.08 -19.81 18.17
N ASN A 48 17.85 -20.28 18.26
CA ASN A 48 17.50 -21.69 18.09
C ASN A 48 17.37 -22.03 16.62
N GLU A 49 16.59 -21.24 15.86
CA GLU A 49 16.34 -21.47 14.45
C GLU A 49 16.16 -20.17 13.69
N PHE A 50 16.70 -20.12 12.48
CA PHE A 50 16.38 -19.14 11.46
C PHE A 50 15.73 -19.87 10.27
N ALA A 51 14.47 -19.56 9.97
CA ALA A 51 13.67 -20.25 8.98
C ALA A 51 13.18 -19.32 7.87
N ILE A 52 13.36 -19.72 6.62
CA ILE A 52 12.75 -19.09 5.45
C ILE A 52 11.51 -19.92 5.06
N GLY A 53 10.34 -19.28 5.04
CA GLY A 53 9.07 -19.96 4.81
C GLY A 53 8.47 -20.59 6.08
N MET A 54 7.32 -21.22 5.93
CA MET A 54 6.57 -21.91 6.99
C MET A 54 6.26 -23.37 6.64
N GLY A 55 5.81 -24.15 7.63
CA GLY A 55 5.43 -25.56 7.46
C GLY A 55 6.60 -26.54 7.57
N PRO A 56 6.50 -27.73 7.00
CA PRO A 56 7.57 -28.75 7.03
C PRO A 56 8.85 -28.26 6.37
N ALA A 57 10.00 -28.60 6.96
CA ALA A 57 11.31 -28.22 6.40
C ALA A 57 11.66 -29.07 5.18
N ILE A 58 11.97 -28.44 4.05
CA ILE A 58 12.51 -29.05 2.84
C ILE A 58 14.04 -29.22 3.01
N TYR A 59 14.67 -28.25 3.64
CA TYR A 59 16.10 -28.26 3.92
C TYR A 59 16.34 -27.83 5.37
N LYS A 60 17.21 -28.56 6.08
CA LYS A 60 17.57 -28.28 7.46
C LYS A 60 19.06 -28.51 7.66
N LYS A 61 19.75 -27.52 8.22
CA LYS A 61 21.17 -27.60 8.55
C LYS A 61 21.42 -27.10 9.96
N THR A 62 21.95 -27.97 10.81
CA THR A 62 22.36 -27.60 12.17
C THR A 62 23.81 -27.17 12.17
N LYS A 63 24.12 -25.97 12.70
CA LYS A 63 25.47 -25.45 12.87
C LYS A 63 26.13 -26.06 14.10
N LYS A 64 27.46 -25.94 14.22
CA LYS A 64 28.24 -26.46 15.36
C LYS A 64 27.80 -25.89 16.71
N ASN A 65 27.23 -24.69 16.74
CA ASN A 65 26.71 -24.02 17.93
C ASN A 65 25.26 -24.42 18.31
N GLY A 66 24.69 -25.40 17.61
CA GLY A 66 23.31 -25.88 17.81
C GLY A 66 22.23 -25.06 17.10
N GLU A 67 22.58 -23.95 16.45
CA GLU A 67 21.63 -23.14 15.66
C GLU A 67 21.19 -23.89 14.40
N ILE A 68 19.91 -23.83 14.10
CA ILE A 68 19.31 -24.47 12.93
C ILE A 68 19.03 -23.40 11.88
N PHE A 69 19.43 -23.69 10.64
CA PHE A 69 18.97 -23.00 9.45
C PHE A 69 18.01 -23.91 8.68
N SER A 70 16.84 -23.43 8.32
CA SER A 70 15.87 -24.23 7.57
C SER A 70 15.21 -23.43 6.43
N ILE A 71 14.87 -24.15 5.36
CA ILE A 71 13.99 -23.67 4.29
C ILE A 71 12.75 -24.57 4.33
N ARG A 72 11.56 -23.93 4.31
CA ARG A 72 10.28 -24.59 4.52
C ARG A 72 9.39 -24.51 3.28
N ILE A 73 8.41 -25.39 3.17
CA ILE A 73 7.65 -25.64 1.93
C ILE A 73 6.78 -24.45 1.51
N PHE A 74 6.18 -23.72 2.47
CA PHE A 74 5.29 -22.61 2.15
C PHE A 74 6.10 -21.32 2.08
N PRO A 75 6.16 -20.64 0.90
CA PRO A 75 6.93 -19.41 0.71
C PRO A 75 6.24 -18.17 1.30
N LEU A 76 5.45 -18.35 2.34
CA LEU A 76 4.75 -17.29 3.05
C LEU A 76 5.22 -17.30 4.51
N GLY A 77 5.90 -16.23 4.90
CA GLY A 77 6.43 -16.11 6.24
C GLY A 77 7.90 -16.51 6.39
N GLY A 78 8.35 -16.54 7.62
CA GLY A 78 9.66 -16.89 8.11
C GLY A 78 9.69 -16.63 9.60
N TYR A 79 10.77 -17.00 10.29
CA TYR A 79 10.97 -16.63 11.68
C TYR A 79 12.43 -16.75 12.12
N CYS A 80 12.78 -15.95 13.13
CA CYS A 80 14.04 -16.04 13.87
C CYS A 80 13.69 -16.35 15.33
N ALA A 81 13.78 -17.62 15.72
CA ALA A 81 13.42 -18.07 17.07
C ALA A 81 14.60 -17.91 18.05
N PHE A 82 14.40 -17.14 19.10
CA PHE A 82 15.35 -16.99 20.21
C PHE A 82 15.00 -17.96 21.35
N GLU A 83 16.04 -18.45 22.02
CA GLU A 83 15.87 -19.27 23.23
C GLU A 83 15.16 -18.45 24.32
N GLY A 84 14.08 -19.01 24.89
CA GLY A 84 13.35 -18.42 26.02
C GLY A 84 12.47 -17.22 25.64
N GLU A 85 12.21 -16.98 24.38
CA GLU A 85 11.30 -15.90 23.93
C GLU A 85 9.84 -16.19 24.30
N ASP A 86 9.39 -17.43 24.11
CA ASP A 86 8.02 -17.87 24.32
C ASP A 86 7.82 -18.70 25.62
N GLU A 87 8.88 -18.91 26.40
CA GLU A 87 8.80 -19.73 27.62
C GLU A 87 8.44 -18.90 28.86
N ASP A 88 7.36 -19.30 29.54
CA ASP A 88 6.95 -18.74 30.83
C ASP A 88 7.86 -19.29 31.96
N GLU A 89 8.45 -18.41 32.76
CA GLU A 89 9.32 -18.78 33.87
C GLU A 89 8.58 -19.65 34.93
N LYS A 90 7.27 -19.45 35.07
CA LYS A 90 6.43 -20.28 35.96
C LYS A 90 6.21 -21.68 35.41
N SER A 91 5.92 -21.79 34.10
CA SER A 91 5.74 -23.10 33.45
C SER A 91 7.03 -23.92 33.48
N ARG A 92 8.18 -23.23 33.51
CA ARG A 92 9.49 -23.86 33.64
C ARG A 92 9.71 -24.37 35.06
N LYS A 93 9.45 -23.55 36.09
CA LYS A 93 9.58 -23.95 37.49
C LYS A 93 8.61 -25.09 37.86
N GLU A 94 7.35 -25.04 37.42
CA GLU A 94 6.39 -26.13 37.63
C GLU A 94 6.81 -27.44 36.94
N LYS A 95 7.49 -27.37 35.81
CA LYS A 95 8.05 -28.56 35.12
C LYS A 95 9.32 -29.05 35.79
N GLU A 96 10.19 -28.14 36.26
CA GLU A 96 11.38 -28.47 37.04
C GLU A 96 10.98 -29.11 38.42
N ASP A 97 9.97 -28.56 39.09
CA ASP A 97 9.45 -29.09 40.37
C ASP A 97 8.77 -30.44 40.17
N LYS A 98 8.00 -30.65 39.09
CA LYS A 98 7.40 -31.94 38.75
C LYS A 98 8.45 -32.97 38.34
N ALA A 99 9.50 -32.61 37.66
CA ALA A 99 10.62 -33.49 37.32
C ALA A 99 11.41 -33.90 38.57
N ALA A 100 11.62 -32.97 39.53
CA ALA A 100 12.26 -33.23 40.79
C ALA A 100 11.43 -34.15 41.70
N LEU A 101 10.10 -34.01 41.71
CA LEU A 101 9.18 -34.84 42.46
C LEU A 101 9.06 -36.27 41.90
N ASN A 102 9.17 -36.45 40.59
CA ASN A 102 9.10 -37.78 39.96
C ASN A 102 10.44 -38.54 39.98
N GLY A 103 11.53 -37.92 40.44
CA GLY A 103 12.85 -38.55 40.56
C GLY A 103 13.08 -39.36 41.86
N SER A 104 12.10 -39.43 42.80
CA SER A 104 12.31 -40.06 44.11
C SER A 104 11.51 -41.32 44.36
N ASP A 105 10.81 -41.95 43.41
CA ASP A 105 10.10 -43.22 43.64
C ASP A 105 10.56 -44.29 42.65
N ASN A 106 11.52 -45.09 43.11
CA ASN A 106 11.86 -46.39 42.53
C ASN A 106 10.94 -47.45 43.11
N SER A 107 9.91 -47.86 42.42
CA SER A 107 9.26 -49.18 42.62
C SER A 107 8.65 -49.68 41.32
N PRO A 108 8.90 -50.96 40.93
CA PRO A 108 8.47 -51.48 39.66
C PRO A 108 7.06 -52.02 39.73
N SER A 109 6.11 -51.48 39.02
CA SER A 109 4.86 -52.16 38.70
C SER A 109 4.67 -52.28 37.20
N VAL A 110 4.65 -53.53 36.77
CA VAL A 110 4.35 -54.03 35.42
C VAL A 110 2.89 -53.72 35.07
N SER A 111 2.64 -53.04 33.97
CA SER A 111 1.40 -53.25 33.18
C SER A 111 1.61 -52.76 31.73
N ALA A 112 1.35 -53.68 30.80
CA ALA A 112 1.41 -53.50 29.38
C ALA A 112 0.25 -52.64 28.86
N SER A 113 0.55 -51.64 28.04
CA SER A 113 -0.28 -51.32 26.84
C SER A 113 0.48 -50.36 25.92
N SER A 114 0.44 -50.72 24.66
CA SER A 114 0.96 -50.02 23.49
C SER A 114 0.57 -48.53 23.43
N GLY A 115 1.55 -47.66 23.31
CA GLY A 115 1.33 -46.23 23.10
C GLY A 115 2.64 -45.49 22.88
N PHE A 116 2.75 -44.86 21.77
CA PHE A 116 3.78 -43.99 21.25
C PHE A 116 4.61 -43.31 22.38
N SER A 117 5.80 -43.75 22.61
CA SER A 117 6.74 -43.14 23.56
C SER A 117 7.34 -41.89 22.92
N VAL A 118 6.76 -40.74 23.22
CA VAL A 118 7.44 -39.45 23.08
C VAL A 118 8.52 -39.43 24.17
N LYS A 119 9.77 -39.54 23.78
CA LYS A 119 10.90 -39.28 24.67
C LYS A 119 10.77 -37.83 25.11
N GLU A 120 10.40 -37.56 26.36
CA GLU A 120 10.58 -36.27 27.01
C GLU A 120 12.09 -36.00 27.05
N GLU A 121 12.55 -35.13 26.15
CA GLU A 121 13.90 -34.56 26.24
C GLU A 121 13.94 -33.71 27.53
N GLU A 122 14.80 -34.05 28.46
CA GLU A 122 15.13 -33.22 29.64
C GLU A 122 15.44 -31.80 29.18
N LYS A 123 14.56 -30.85 29.48
CA LYS A 123 14.73 -29.44 29.11
C LYS A 123 15.87 -28.85 29.94
N LYS A 124 17.00 -28.58 29.28
CA LYS A 124 18.16 -27.90 29.85
C LYS A 124 17.77 -26.51 30.34
N PRO A 125 18.36 -26.00 31.45
CA PRO A 125 18.16 -24.65 31.91
C PRO A 125 18.49 -23.62 30.80
N LEU A 126 17.72 -22.53 30.74
CA LEU A 126 17.95 -21.45 29.74
C LEU A 126 19.37 -20.91 29.85
N SER A 127 20.01 -20.70 28.71
CA SER A 127 21.35 -20.12 28.67
C SER A 127 21.35 -18.68 29.18
N GLU A 128 22.47 -18.16 29.64
CA GLU A 128 22.64 -16.74 29.98
C GLU A 128 22.31 -15.83 28.79
N ASN A 129 22.40 -16.35 27.58
CA ASN A 129 22.13 -15.65 26.33
C ASN A 129 20.68 -15.82 25.83
N ALA A 130 19.80 -16.41 26.63
CA ALA A 130 18.39 -16.50 26.31
C ALA A 130 17.75 -15.11 26.26
N PHE A 131 16.69 -14.94 25.44
CA PHE A 131 16.03 -13.67 25.19
C PHE A 131 15.60 -12.97 26.49
N ASN A 132 14.96 -13.69 27.41
CA ASN A 132 14.46 -13.15 28.66
C ASN A 132 15.58 -12.77 29.67
N ASN A 133 16.79 -13.32 29.51
CA ASN A 133 17.94 -13.02 30.36
C ASN A 133 18.72 -11.77 29.92
N LYS A 134 18.42 -11.23 28.72
CA LYS A 134 19.07 -10.02 28.20
C LYS A 134 18.50 -8.75 28.77
N LYS A 135 19.30 -7.69 28.74
CA LYS A 135 18.86 -6.35 29.19
C LYS A 135 17.68 -5.86 28.35
N PRO A 136 16.68 -5.16 28.94
CA PRO A 136 15.49 -4.72 28.20
C PRO A 136 15.79 -3.93 26.92
N TRP A 137 16.76 -3.00 26.96
CA TRP A 137 17.13 -2.23 25.77
C TRP A 137 17.69 -3.09 24.62
N GLN A 138 18.42 -4.19 24.93
CA GLN A 138 18.89 -5.13 23.91
C GLN A 138 17.73 -5.91 23.29
N ARG A 139 16.77 -6.31 24.11
CA ARG A 139 15.53 -6.97 23.65
C ARG A 139 14.72 -6.06 22.74
N ILE A 140 14.55 -4.77 23.09
CA ILE A 140 13.88 -3.78 22.24
C ILE A 140 14.61 -3.61 20.92
N LEU A 141 15.97 -3.46 20.94
CA LEU A 141 16.75 -3.31 19.70
C LEU A 141 16.62 -4.52 18.78
N VAL A 142 16.57 -5.73 19.30
CA VAL A 142 16.34 -6.94 18.50
C VAL A 142 14.95 -6.92 17.90
N LEU A 143 13.90 -6.58 18.67
CA LEU A 143 12.52 -6.55 18.21
C LEU A 143 12.28 -5.50 17.10
N ILE A 144 12.90 -4.32 17.19
CA ILE A 144 12.77 -3.30 16.13
C ILE A 144 13.69 -3.54 14.92
N ALA A 145 14.63 -4.47 15.04
CA ALA A 145 15.66 -4.70 14.02
C ALA A 145 15.07 -5.23 12.70
N GLY A 146 14.05 -6.06 12.76
CA GLY A 146 13.38 -6.57 11.57
C GLY A 146 12.79 -5.44 10.73
N ALA A 147 12.00 -4.59 11.35
CA ALA A 147 11.41 -3.42 10.70
C ALA A 147 12.49 -2.45 10.18
N SER A 148 13.53 -2.19 10.99
CA SER A 148 14.65 -1.33 10.59
C SER A 148 15.40 -1.88 9.37
N MET A 149 15.60 -3.19 9.28
CA MET A 149 16.26 -3.83 8.15
C MET A 149 15.42 -3.71 6.87
N ASN A 150 14.10 -3.89 6.95
CA ASN A 150 13.21 -3.67 5.81
C ASN A 150 13.26 -2.23 5.32
N PHE A 151 13.29 -1.25 6.23
CA PHE A 151 13.38 0.16 5.87
C PHE A 151 14.71 0.48 5.19
N ILE A 152 15.83 -0.02 5.72
CA ILE A 152 17.17 0.16 5.12
C ILE A 152 17.22 -0.51 3.74
N ALA A 153 16.72 -1.75 3.62
CA ALA A 153 16.67 -2.47 2.35
C ALA A 153 15.82 -1.72 1.31
N ALA A 154 14.69 -1.17 1.72
CA ALA A 154 13.84 -0.36 0.85
C ALA A 154 14.58 0.88 0.34
N ILE A 155 15.32 1.61 1.20
CA ILE A 155 16.16 2.74 0.77
C ILE A 155 17.19 2.29 -0.27
N LEU A 156 17.85 1.15 -0.07
CA LEU A 156 18.83 0.63 -1.03
C LEU A 156 18.18 0.27 -2.38
N VAL A 157 16.98 -0.31 -2.35
CA VAL A 157 16.21 -0.62 -3.57
C VAL A 157 15.78 0.66 -4.28
N ILE A 158 15.35 1.70 -3.54
CA ILE A 158 15.03 3.02 -4.12
C ILE A 158 16.29 3.65 -4.74
N CYS A 159 17.44 3.60 -4.05
CA CYS A 159 18.70 4.07 -4.62
C CYS A 159 19.03 3.36 -5.93
N LEU A 160 18.84 2.04 -5.99
CA LEU A 160 19.06 1.27 -7.20
C LEU A 160 18.09 1.69 -8.31
N ASN A 161 16.81 1.80 -8.00
CA ASN A 161 15.77 2.22 -8.96
C ASN A 161 16.08 3.61 -9.52
N PHE A 162 16.34 4.60 -8.66
CA PHE A 162 16.66 5.96 -9.07
C PHE A 162 17.97 6.06 -9.85
N SER A 163 18.96 5.20 -9.56
CA SER A 163 20.22 5.18 -10.30
C SER A 163 20.06 4.65 -11.74
N ILE A 164 19.19 3.66 -11.94
CA ILE A 164 19.02 3.00 -13.23
C ILE A 164 17.95 3.71 -14.07
N TYR A 165 16.79 3.96 -13.46
CA TYR A 165 15.60 4.44 -14.17
C TYR A 165 15.32 5.92 -13.91
N GLY A 166 15.73 6.48 -12.78
CA GLY A 166 15.36 7.80 -12.33
C GLY A 166 14.09 7.84 -11.49
N HIS A 167 13.79 9.03 -10.96
CA HIS A 167 12.58 9.22 -10.17
C HIS A 167 11.35 9.38 -11.08
N PHE A 168 10.29 8.71 -10.68
CA PHE A 168 9.00 8.75 -11.37
C PHE A 168 8.29 10.07 -11.09
N GLN A 169 8.10 10.90 -12.11
CA GLN A 169 7.40 12.17 -11.98
C GLN A 169 6.25 12.27 -12.98
N LEU A 170 5.27 13.08 -12.64
CA LEU A 170 4.12 13.32 -13.49
C LEU A 170 4.48 14.34 -14.57
N SER A 171 4.16 14.01 -15.82
CA SER A 171 4.28 14.93 -16.94
C SER A 171 2.93 15.59 -17.22
N ALA A 172 2.93 16.85 -17.62
CA ALA A 172 1.76 17.55 -18.15
C ALA A 172 1.52 17.23 -19.65
N ALA A 173 2.24 16.28 -20.23
CA ALA A 173 2.31 16.04 -21.67
C ALA A 173 0.99 15.69 -22.35
N GLU A 174 -0.01 15.24 -21.62
CA GLU A 174 -1.29 14.83 -22.21
C GLU A 174 -2.47 15.76 -21.90
N VAL A 175 -2.21 17.00 -21.52
CA VAL A 175 -3.27 18.00 -21.27
C VAL A 175 -3.90 18.56 -22.55
N LYS A 176 -3.73 17.88 -23.67
CA LYS A 176 -4.29 18.30 -24.97
C LYS A 176 -5.82 18.34 -25.04
N VAL A 177 -6.49 17.70 -24.09
CA VAL A 177 -7.92 17.39 -24.21
C VAL A 177 -8.85 18.45 -23.65
N VAL A 178 -8.37 19.42 -22.90
CA VAL A 178 -9.23 20.52 -22.44
C VAL A 178 -8.74 21.79 -23.05
N PRO A 179 -9.54 22.42 -23.93
CA PRO A 179 -9.23 23.74 -24.43
C PRO A 179 -8.92 24.62 -23.22
N ALA A 180 -7.74 25.18 -23.24
CA ALA A 180 -7.34 26.11 -22.21
C ALA A 180 -8.25 27.35 -22.30
N THR A 181 -9.05 27.51 -21.34
CA THR A 181 -10.16 28.43 -21.34
C THR A 181 -9.83 29.75 -20.70
N SER A 182 -8.77 29.82 -19.92
CA SER A 182 -8.19 31.12 -19.60
C SER A 182 -6.79 31.19 -20.22
N ILE A 183 -6.65 32.13 -21.12
CA ILE A 183 -5.44 32.37 -21.91
C ILE A 183 -4.19 32.58 -21.04
N GLU A 184 -4.34 33.03 -19.80
CA GLU A 184 -3.22 33.31 -18.91
C GLU A 184 -2.71 32.08 -18.15
N ALA A 185 -3.56 31.21 -17.70
CA ALA A 185 -3.12 30.03 -16.97
C ALA A 185 -2.62 28.90 -17.89
N ALA A 186 -3.11 28.81 -19.13
CA ALA A 186 -2.62 27.89 -20.15
C ALA A 186 -1.22 28.26 -20.65
N LYS A 187 -0.82 29.52 -20.51
CA LYS A 187 0.53 29.98 -20.89
C LYS A 187 1.61 29.61 -19.88
N THR A 188 1.24 29.17 -18.68
CA THR A 188 2.20 28.90 -17.59
C THR A 188 2.72 27.49 -17.58
N LEU A 189 1.86 26.49 -17.81
CA LEU A 189 2.26 25.08 -17.98
C LEU A 189 1.94 24.66 -19.41
N GLU A 190 2.88 23.98 -20.04
CA GLU A 190 2.77 23.51 -21.42
C GLU A 190 2.81 21.98 -21.47
N ASP A 191 2.34 21.42 -22.59
CA ASP A 191 2.43 19.98 -22.85
C ASP A 191 3.89 19.53 -22.75
N GLY A 192 4.13 18.42 -22.04
CA GLY A 192 5.48 17.90 -21.84
C GLY A 192 6.23 18.50 -20.63
N ASP A 193 5.65 19.46 -19.92
CA ASP A 193 6.22 19.96 -18.66
C ASP A 193 6.20 18.87 -17.59
N VAL A 194 7.35 18.56 -17.01
CA VAL A 194 7.48 17.62 -15.89
C VAL A 194 7.59 18.40 -14.60
N ILE A 195 6.58 18.35 -13.76
CA ILE A 195 6.56 19.06 -12.47
C ILE A 195 7.57 18.42 -11.52
N THR A 196 8.59 19.19 -11.13
CA THR A 196 9.66 18.70 -10.24
C THR A 196 9.64 19.31 -8.86
N ALA A 197 9.11 20.55 -8.71
CA ALA A 197 8.94 21.19 -7.41
C ALA A 197 7.75 22.15 -7.40
N ILE A 198 7.18 22.40 -6.21
CA ILE A 198 6.19 23.44 -5.96
C ILE A 198 6.65 24.27 -4.78
N ASN A 199 6.68 25.61 -4.95
CA ASN A 199 7.19 26.55 -3.97
C ASN A 199 8.58 26.16 -3.42
N GLY A 200 9.49 25.73 -4.30
CA GLY A 200 10.85 25.29 -3.99
C GLY A 200 10.94 23.92 -3.30
N LYS A 201 9.82 23.24 -3.06
CA LYS A 201 9.81 21.89 -2.48
C LYS A 201 9.68 20.84 -3.57
N TYR A 202 10.63 19.91 -3.62
CA TYR A 202 10.64 18.81 -4.57
C TYR A 202 9.42 17.90 -4.41
N VAL A 203 8.81 17.52 -5.53
CA VAL A 203 7.67 16.61 -5.60
C VAL A 203 8.20 15.16 -5.65
N TYR A 204 8.02 14.44 -4.56
CA TYR A 204 8.33 13.01 -4.48
C TYR A 204 7.14 12.13 -4.84
N LEU A 205 5.95 12.59 -4.51
CA LEU A 205 4.70 11.85 -4.65
C LEU A 205 3.60 12.80 -5.13
N THR A 206 2.63 12.27 -5.85
CA THR A 206 1.45 13.05 -6.30
C THR A 206 0.78 13.82 -5.16
N THR A 207 0.75 13.22 -3.97
CA THR A 207 0.20 13.85 -2.76
C THR A 207 1.00 15.05 -2.27
N ASP A 208 2.25 15.23 -2.69
CA ASP A 208 3.02 16.43 -2.37
C ASP A 208 2.46 17.67 -3.10
N ILE A 209 1.97 17.49 -4.32
CA ILE A 209 1.28 18.55 -5.09
C ILE A 209 0.02 18.98 -4.35
N SER A 210 -0.83 18.00 -4.00
CA SER A 210 -2.06 18.26 -3.24
C SER A 210 -1.80 18.94 -1.90
N ALA A 211 -0.78 18.47 -1.18
CA ALA A 211 -0.41 19.05 0.11
C ALA A 211 0.14 20.49 -0.02
N ALA A 212 0.89 20.78 -1.08
CA ALA A 212 1.45 22.10 -1.31
C ALA A 212 0.40 23.17 -1.67
N LEU A 213 -0.71 22.72 -2.28
CA LEU A 213 -1.78 23.61 -2.77
C LEU A 213 -2.99 23.64 -1.83
N ASN A 214 -3.13 22.70 -0.90
CA ASN A 214 -4.30 22.63 -0.03
C ASN A 214 -4.55 23.92 0.74
N GLY A 215 -5.81 24.40 0.72
CA GLY A 215 -6.26 25.63 1.36
C GLY A 215 -5.97 26.91 0.58
N LYS A 216 -5.34 26.83 -0.59
CA LYS A 216 -5.15 27.97 -1.49
C LYS A 216 -6.42 28.32 -2.23
N LYS A 217 -6.50 29.56 -2.70
CA LYS A 217 -7.66 30.13 -3.37
C LYS A 217 -7.41 30.36 -4.86
N ALA A 218 -8.48 30.44 -5.61
CA ALA A 218 -8.43 30.92 -6.99
C ALA A 218 -7.73 32.29 -7.05
N GLY A 219 -6.79 32.44 -7.99
CA GLY A 219 -5.97 33.66 -8.14
C GLY A 219 -4.69 33.68 -7.30
N ASP A 220 -4.49 32.74 -6.34
CA ASP A 220 -3.22 32.66 -5.62
C ASP A 220 -2.10 32.23 -6.60
N ILE A 221 -0.93 32.89 -6.49
CA ILE A 221 0.23 32.60 -7.31
C ILE A 221 1.09 31.55 -6.58
N VAL A 222 1.50 30.53 -7.29
CA VAL A 222 2.40 29.47 -6.81
C VAL A 222 3.57 29.31 -7.78
N ASN A 223 4.78 29.12 -7.23
CA ASN A 223 5.96 28.83 -8.03
C ASN A 223 6.01 27.33 -8.34
N VAL A 224 5.94 26.98 -9.61
CA VAL A 224 6.05 25.60 -10.09
C VAL A 224 7.37 25.47 -10.84
N THR A 225 8.24 24.56 -10.38
CA THR A 225 9.45 24.21 -11.13
C THR A 225 9.11 23.05 -12.04
N VAL A 226 9.34 23.22 -13.32
CA VAL A 226 9.14 22.18 -14.33
C VAL A 226 10.47 21.85 -15.02
N THR A 227 10.58 20.64 -15.51
CA THR A 227 11.62 20.24 -16.47
C THR A 227 10.99 20.14 -17.83
N ARG A 228 11.49 20.94 -18.79
CA ARG A 228 11.09 20.94 -20.19
C ARG A 228 12.36 20.78 -21.04
N ASP A 229 12.39 19.82 -21.96
CA ASP A 229 13.55 19.52 -22.81
C ASP A 229 14.87 19.38 -22.02
N GLY A 230 14.79 18.76 -20.83
CA GLY A 230 15.93 18.55 -19.94
C GLY A 230 16.40 19.78 -19.16
N LYS A 231 15.73 20.94 -19.30
CA LYS A 231 16.05 22.17 -18.57
C LYS A 231 15.03 22.45 -17.49
N GLN A 232 15.50 22.85 -16.32
CA GLN A 232 14.61 23.31 -15.25
C GLN A 232 14.19 24.77 -15.51
N ILE A 233 12.90 25.02 -15.38
CA ILE A 233 12.26 26.33 -15.59
C ILE A 233 11.35 26.58 -14.40
N GLU A 234 11.44 27.75 -13.79
CA GLU A 234 10.48 28.22 -12.78
C GLU A 234 9.35 28.98 -13.47
N LYS A 235 8.12 28.66 -13.09
CA LYS A 235 6.89 29.28 -13.61
C LYS A 235 6.06 29.78 -12.44
N GLU A 236 5.56 31.00 -12.53
CA GLU A 236 4.52 31.52 -11.67
C GLU A 236 3.16 31.14 -12.25
N VAL A 237 2.41 30.31 -11.52
CA VAL A 237 1.10 29.81 -11.92
C VAL A 237 0.04 30.42 -11.03
N ALA A 238 -0.89 31.16 -11.61
CA ALA A 238 -2.09 31.61 -10.91
C ALA A 238 -3.09 30.46 -10.86
N LEU A 239 -3.52 30.08 -9.65
CA LEU A 239 -4.47 29.00 -9.47
C LEU A 239 -5.86 29.36 -10.02
N ARG A 240 -6.48 28.42 -10.75
CA ARG A 240 -7.78 28.63 -11.41
C ARG A 240 -8.98 28.46 -10.49
N SER A 241 -8.80 27.64 -9.45
CA SER A 241 -9.89 27.26 -8.53
C SER A 241 -9.38 27.15 -7.11
N ASP A 242 -10.30 27.16 -6.15
CA ASP A 242 -10.03 26.87 -4.75
C ASP A 242 -9.60 25.41 -4.58
N VAL A 243 -8.55 25.18 -3.77
CA VAL A 243 -8.04 23.84 -3.50
C VAL A 243 -8.44 23.40 -2.10
N ASN A 244 -9.35 22.46 -2.02
CA ASN A 244 -9.81 21.88 -0.76
C ASN A 244 -9.64 20.34 -0.80
N ILE A 245 -8.57 19.84 -0.20
CA ILE A 245 -8.21 18.42 -0.18
C ILE A 245 -8.79 17.76 1.07
N LYS A 246 -9.72 16.83 0.88
CA LYS A 246 -10.42 16.15 1.98
C LYS A 246 -9.74 14.85 2.43
N SER A 247 -9.07 14.17 1.52
CA SER A 247 -8.38 12.89 1.78
C SER A 247 -7.14 12.74 0.91
N LEU A 248 -6.33 11.71 1.16
CA LEU A 248 -5.15 11.40 0.34
C LEU A 248 -5.47 11.06 -1.11
N SER A 249 -6.65 10.48 -1.36
CA SER A 249 -7.11 10.13 -2.71
C SER A 249 -7.73 11.29 -3.47
N ASP A 250 -7.93 12.45 -2.80
CA ASP A 250 -8.56 13.64 -3.37
C ASP A 250 -7.49 14.62 -3.88
N TYR A 251 -6.88 14.31 -5.02
CA TYR A 251 -5.84 15.15 -5.62
C TYR A 251 -6.33 15.96 -6.82
N TYR A 252 -7.53 15.71 -7.33
CA TYR A 252 -8.12 16.40 -8.46
C TYR A 252 -8.19 17.92 -8.32
N PRO A 253 -8.65 18.48 -7.18
CA PRO A 253 -8.74 19.93 -7.04
C PRO A 253 -7.40 20.62 -7.20
N ALA A 254 -6.30 19.95 -6.81
CA ALA A 254 -4.96 20.51 -6.97
C ALA A 254 -4.52 20.58 -8.43
N PHE A 255 -4.79 19.53 -9.21
CA PHE A 255 -4.47 19.51 -10.63
C PHE A 255 -5.32 20.50 -11.43
N ASP A 256 -6.62 20.57 -11.13
CA ASP A 256 -7.49 21.55 -11.77
C ASP A 256 -7.02 22.97 -11.50
N ALA A 257 -6.69 23.29 -10.25
CA ALA A 257 -6.19 24.59 -9.88
C ALA A 257 -4.90 24.98 -10.63
N LEU A 258 -4.03 24.00 -10.93
CA LEU A 258 -2.85 24.21 -11.78
C LEU A 258 -3.16 24.30 -13.28
N GLY A 259 -4.40 24.09 -13.66
CA GLY A 259 -4.79 24.05 -15.08
C GLY A 259 -4.50 22.72 -15.77
N ILE A 260 -4.15 21.69 -15.01
CA ILE A 260 -4.01 20.32 -15.51
C ILE A 260 -5.41 19.70 -15.53
N ALA A 261 -5.96 19.53 -16.70
CA ALA A 261 -7.32 19.03 -16.84
C ALA A 261 -7.40 17.52 -16.60
N THR A 262 -8.36 17.15 -15.77
CA THR A 262 -8.79 15.76 -15.65
C THR A 262 -9.99 15.53 -16.56
N VAL A 263 -9.99 14.41 -17.28
CA VAL A 263 -11.05 14.04 -18.19
C VAL A 263 -11.62 12.70 -17.78
N MET A 264 -12.93 12.62 -17.68
CA MET A 264 -13.61 11.36 -17.41
C MET A 264 -13.90 10.67 -18.76
N LYS A 265 -13.20 9.57 -19.02
CA LYS A 265 -13.47 8.70 -20.16
C LYS A 265 -14.60 7.74 -19.79
N VAL A 266 -15.60 7.65 -20.64
CA VAL A 266 -16.79 6.86 -20.38
C VAL A 266 -16.94 5.81 -21.48
N GLY A 267 -17.12 4.54 -21.10
CA GLY A 267 -17.62 3.53 -21.99
C GLY A 267 -19.14 3.64 -22.06
N ALA A 268 -19.69 3.74 -23.25
CA ALA A 268 -21.13 3.89 -23.47
C ALA A 268 -21.71 2.67 -24.18
N LYS A 269 -23.00 2.39 -23.91
CA LYS A 269 -23.74 1.40 -24.69
C LYS A 269 -24.03 1.94 -26.09
N SER A 270 -24.19 1.05 -27.04
CA SER A 270 -24.48 1.40 -28.43
C SER A 270 -25.74 2.23 -28.60
N ALA A 271 -26.68 2.20 -27.66
CA ALA A 271 -27.90 3.02 -27.64
C ALA A 271 -27.71 4.41 -27.00
N SER A 272 -26.53 4.68 -26.41
CA SER A 272 -26.22 5.97 -25.79
C SER A 272 -26.01 7.05 -26.85
N LYS A 273 -26.39 8.29 -26.53
CA LYS A 273 -26.02 9.48 -27.30
C LYS A 273 -24.55 9.84 -27.18
N ILE A 274 -23.83 9.29 -26.19
CA ILE A 274 -22.42 9.49 -25.96
C ILE A 274 -21.67 8.36 -26.67
N PRO A 275 -20.77 8.67 -27.62
CA PRO A 275 -19.95 7.66 -28.28
C PRO A 275 -19.07 6.89 -27.29
N ASP A 276 -18.86 5.61 -27.56
CA ASP A 276 -17.94 4.80 -26.77
C ASP A 276 -16.52 5.38 -26.80
N GLY A 277 -15.92 5.46 -25.63
CA GLY A 277 -14.59 6.07 -25.46
C GLY A 277 -14.57 7.60 -25.49
N ALA A 278 -15.72 8.27 -25.57
CA ALA A 278 -15.78 9.72 -25.43
C ALA A 278 -15.38 10.18 -24.03
N TYR A 279 -14.86 11.38 -23.96
CA TYR A 279 -14.52 12.07 -22.73
C TYR A 279 -15.68 12.98 -22.30
N ILE A 280 -16.12 12.93 -21.05
CA ILE A 280 -17.10 13.85 -20.48
C ILE A 280 -16.38 14.74 -19.48
N PHE A 281 -16.47 16.04 -19.60
CA PHE A 281 -15.62 16.93 -18.81
C PHE A 281 -16.33 18.14 -18.20
N ARG A 282 -17.49 18.62 -18.72
CA ARG A 282 -18.26 19.73 -18.15
C ARG A 282 -19.76 19.50 -18.26
N PHE A 283 -20.50 20.08 -17.32
CA PHE A 283 -21.93 20.31 -17.52
C PHE A 283 -22.10 21.56 -18.40
N ASN A 284 -23.11 21.55 -19.27
CA ASN A 284 -23.47 22.74 -20.03
C ASN A 284 -24.50 23.54 -19.20
N ASP A 285 -24.03 24.16 -18.12
CA ASP A 285 -24.85 24.84 -17.12
C ASP A 285 -24.59 26.37 -17.04
N ALA A 286 -23.81 26.92 -17.96
CA ALA A 286 -23.55 28.33 -18.10
C ALA A 286 -23.56 28.76 -19.58
N SER A 287 -23.65 30.09 -19.82
CA SER A 287 -23.70 30.63 -21.18
C SER A 287 -22.37 30.56 -21.92
N GLU A 288 -21.27 30.59 -21.19
CA GLU A 288 -19.92 30.44 -21.72
C GLU A 288 -19.34 29.10 -21.29
N TYR A 289 -18.65 28.43 -22.19
CA TYR A 289 -18.05 27.12 -21.93
C TYR A 289 -17.11 27.12 -20.70
N ASP A 290 -16.41 28.21 -20.52
CA ASP A 290 -15.41 28.37 -19.46
C ASP A 290 -16.02 28.47 -18.07
N ASP A 291 -17.20 29.00 -17.97
CA ASP A 291 -17.97 29.16 -16.74
C ASP A 291 -18.76 27.88 -16.38
N CYS A 292 -18.81 26.91 -17.29
CA CYS A 292 -19.52 25.65 -17.06
C CYS A 292 -18.85 24.80 -15.98
N THR A 293 -19.66 24.23 -15.11
CA THR A 293 -19.19 23.37 -14.00
C THR A 293 -18.47 22.14 -14.53
N ARG A 294 -17.26 21.88 -14.05
CA ARG A 294 -16.47 20.70 -14.42
C ARG A 294 -16.99 19.43 -13.76
N ILE A 295 -16.81 18.32 -14.47
CA ILE A 295 -17.08 16.97 -14.00
C ILE A 295 -15.74 16.30 -13.73
N TYR A 296 -15.42 16.08 -12.46
CA TYR A 296 -14.15 15.46 -12.04
C TYR A 296 -14.28 13.97 -11.79
N THR A 297 -15.42 13.57 -11.27
CA THR A 297 -15.66 12.20 -10.85
C THR A 297 -16.97 11.67 -11.44
N PRO A 298 -17.09 10.36 -11.59
CA PRO A 298 -18.37 9.75 -11.91
C PRO A 298 -19.48 10.09 -10.90
N ASN A 299 -19.09 10.46 -9.69
CA ASN A 299 -20.03 10.86 -8.67
C ASN A 299 -20.65 12.21 -8.97
N ASP A 300 -19.90 13.14 -9.54
CA ASP A 300 -20.41 14.46 -9.92
C ASP A 300 -21.53 14.31 -10.96
N LEU A 301 -21.30 13.42 -11.94
CA LEU A 301 -22.30 13.10 -12.96
C LEU A 301 -23.53 12.40 -12.35
N TYR A 302 -23.29 11.39 -11.51
CA TYR A 302 -24.35 10.69 -10.80
C TYR A 302 -25.22 11.62 -9.95
N GLU A 303 -24.63 12.51 -9.15
CA GLU A 303 -25.35 13.46 -8.28
C GLU A 303 -26.30 14.37 -9.08
N ARG A 304 -25.91 14.77 -10.28
CA ARG A 304 -26.75 15.58 -11.18
C ARG A 304 -27.81 14.73 -11.91
N LEU A 305 -27.48 13.51 -12.30
CA LEU A 305 -28.40 12.63 -13.00
C LEU A 305 -29.52 12.06 -12.10
N LYS A 306 -29.17 11.67 -10.86
CA LYS A 306 -30.15 11.05 -9.94
C LYS A 306 -31.31 11.94 -9.54
N VAL A 307 -31.13 13.26 -9.58
CA VAL A 307 -32.15 14.24 -9.21
C VAL A 307 -33.07 14.61 -10.35
N LEU A 308 -32.81 14.15 -11.58
CA LEU A 308 -33.67 14.39 -12.72
C LEU A 308 -35.05 13.70 -12.54
N ASN A 309 -36.09 14.40 -12.96
CA ASN A 309 -37.44 13.85 -13.08
C ASN A 309 -37.67 13.41 -14.52
N SER A 310 -38.69 12.59 -14.70
CA SER A 310 -39.14 12.20 -16.04
C SER A 310 -39.42 13.41 -16.91
N GLY A 311 -38.82 13.47 -18.09
CA GLY A 311 -38.89 14.58 -19.04
C GLY A 311 -37.81 15.63 -18.89
N GLU A 312 -37.03 15.64 -17.79
CA GLU A 312 -35.92 16.55 -17.61
C GLU A 312 -34.66 16.05 -18.33
N SER A 313 -33.78 16.96 -18.63
CA SER A 313 -32.55 16.70 -19.37
C SER A 313 -31.35 17.42 -18.71
N LEU A 314 -30.17 16.82 -18.87
CA LEU A 314 -28.90 17.35 -18.47
C LEU A 314 -27.99 17.43 -19.69
N ASP A 315 -27.49 18.63 -19.97
CA ASP A 315 -26.54 18.84 -21.05
C ASP A 315 -25.11 18.75 -20.52
N VAL A 316 -24.29 18.00 -21.23
CA VAL A 316 -22.87 17.80 -20.91
C VAL A 316 -22.00 18.05 -22.13
N TYR A 317 -20.80 18.57 -21.93
CA TYR A 317 -19.79 18.66 -22.97
C TYR A 317 -18.97 17.39 -23.02
N ILE A 318 -18.84 16.82 -24.22
CA ILE A 318 -18.01 15.66 -24.51
C ILE A 318 -17.00 15.97 -25.59
N SER A 319 -15.95 15.16 -25.67
CA SER A 319 -15.00 15.12 -26.77
C SER A 319 -14.69 13.67 -27.16
N THR A 320 -14.49 13.42 -28.46
CA THR A 320 -14.06 12.11 -28.97
C THR A 320 -12.60 12.10 -29.44
N ASP A 321 -12.07 13.27 -29.80
CA ASP A 321 -10.72 13.47 -30.32
C ASP A 321 -9.78 14.16 -29.31
N GLY A 322 -10.36 14.71 -28.25
CA GLY A 322 -9.62 15.45 -27.24
C GLY A 322 -9.33 16.91 -27.61
N GLU A 323 -9.66 17.36 -28.80
CA GLU A 323 -9.40 18.71 -29.30
C GLU A 323 -10.69 19.53 -29.45
N THR A 324 -11.76 18.86 -29.88
CA THR A 324 -13.06 19.50 -30.10
C THR A 324 -14.05 19.07 -29.02
N HIS A 325 -14.94 19.97 -28.64
CA HIS A 325 -16.01 19.68 -27.70
C HIS A 325 -17.36 19.87 -28.37
N GLN A 326 -18.32 19.03 -27.98
CA GLN A 326 -19.70 19.11 -28.41
C GLN A 326 -20.64 18.90 -27.21
N SER A 327 -21.77 19.60 -27.23
CA SER A 327 -22.81 19.41 -26.20
C SER A 327 -23.67 18.22 -26.55
N VAL A 328 -23.91 17.37 -25.58
CA VAL A 328 -24.83 16.21 -25.67
C VAL A 328 -25.85 16.27 -24.55
N THR A 329 -27.11 16.08 -24.91
CA THR A 329 -28.22 16.11 -23.97
C THR A 329 -28.54 14.69 -23.48
N LEU A 330 -28.52 14.47 -22.17
CA LEU A 330 -28.92 13.28 -21.47
C LEU A 330 -30.35 13.47 -20.96
N THR A 331 -31.33 12.73 -21.49
CA THR A 331 -32.75 12.90 -21.16
C THR A 331 -33.23 11.76 -20.28
N ALA A 332 -33.88 12.07 -19.17
CA ALA A 332 -34.58 11.13 -18.33
C ALA A 332 -35.99 10.89 -18.92
N TYR A 333 -36.23 9.72 -19.49
CA TYR A 333 -37.57 9.33 -20.03
C TYR A 333 -38.49 8.81 -18.91
N SER A 334 -39.75 8.52 -19.25
CA SER A 334 -40.78 8.10 -18.28
C SER A 334 -40.48 6.81 -17.49
N ASP A 335 -39.55 6.00 -17.96
CA ASP A 335 -39.06 4.80 -17.27
C ASP A 335 -37.96 5.06 -16.25
N PHE A 336 -37.36 6.27 -16.23
CA PHE A 336 -36.34 6.65 -15.26
C PHE A 336 -36.85 6.66 -13.81
N ASP A 337 -38.15 6.93 -13.62
CA ASP A 337 -38.78 6.90 -12.30
C ASP A 337 -38.82 5.50 -11.66
N LYS A 338 -38.55 4.45 -12.47
CA LYS A 338 -38.44 3.06 -12.02
C LYS A 338 -37.01 2.65 -11.64
N VAL A 339 -36.02 3.49 -11.93
CA VAL A 339 -34.60 3.24 -11.62
C VAL A 339 -34.38 3.54 -10.15
N ASN A 340 -33.63 2.67 -9.49
CA ASN A 340 -33.18 2.94 -8.11
C ASN A 340 -32.17 4.08 -8.12
N LYS A 341 -32.66 5.29 -7.80
CA LYS A 341 -31.85 6.52 -7.83
C LYS A 341 -30.77 6.55 -6.76
N ASP A 342 -30.82 5.68 -5.75
CA ASP A 342 -29.78 5.55 -4.72
C ASP A 342 -28.64 4.65 -5.17
N GLU A 343 -28.82 3.89 -6.24
CA GLU A 343 -27.79 3.01 -6.78
C GLU A 343 -27.10 3.62 -8.01
N LYS A 344 -25.91 4.14 -7.79
CA LYS A 344 -25.09 4.84 -8.79
C LYS A 344 -24.95 4.08 -10.12
N LYS A 345 -24.73 2.76 -10.03
CA LYS A 345 -24.56 1.90 -11.20
C LYS A 345 -25.85 1.85 -12.05
N GLU A 346 -27.01 1.75 -11.41
CA GLU A 346 -28.28 1.72 -12.13
C GLU A 346 -28.57 3.05 -12.83
N VAL A 347 -28.32 4.17 -12.14
CA VAL A 347 -28.48 5.50 -12.72
C VAL A 347 -27.58 5.69 -13.93
N LEU A 348 -26.28 5.39 -13.81
CA LEU A 348 -25.35 5.55 -14.93
C LEU A 348 -25.67 4.61 -16.09
N ASN A 349 -26.05 3.35 -15.82
CA ASN A 349 -26.45 2.40 -16.84
C ASN A 349 -27.71 2.82 -17.60
N TYR A 350 -28.65 3.48 -16.93
CA TYR A 350 -29.84 4.01 -17.57
C TYR A 350 -29.50 4.97 -18.70
N PHE A 351 -28.53 5.85 -18.48
CA PHE A 351 -28.03 6.79 -19.48
C PHE A 351 -27.03 6.16 -20.47
N GLY A 352 -26.85 4.84 -20.42
CA GLY A 352 -25.97 4.11 -21.33
C GLY A 352 -24.49 4.18 -20.97
N LEU A 353 -24.16 4.53 -19.73
CA LEU A 353 -22.79 4.67 -19.23
C LEU A 353 -22.41 3.39 -18.47
N GLU A 354 -21.82 2.41 -19.18
CA GLU A 354 -21.50 1.10 -18.57
C GLU A 354 -20.19 1.10 -17.79
N THR A 355 -19.19 1.74 -18.36
CA THR A 355 -17.85 1.80 -17.80
C THR A 355 -17.39 3.24 -17.80
N TYR A 356 -16.77 3.65 -16.73
CA TYR A 356 -16.12 4.94 -16.66
C TYR A 356 -14.74 4.77 -16.02
N ALA A 357 -13.79 5.49 -16.54
CA ALA A 357 -12.48 5.61 -15.93
C ALA A 357 -12.15 7.09 -15.86
N LEU A 358 -11.61 7.51 -14.73
CA LEU A 358 -10.88 8.75 -14.70
C LEU A 358 -9.58 8.49 -15.46
N SER A 359 -9.46 9.06 -16.61
CA SER A 359 -8.21 9.10 -17.34
C SER A 359 -7.48 10.36 -16.92
N TYR A 360 -6.40 10.19 -16.12
CA TYR A 360 -5.38 11.21 -16.06
C TYR A 360 -4.63 11.17 -17.38
N GLN A 361 -4.61 12.28 -18.03
CA GLN A 361 -3.68 12.51 -19.12
C GLN A 361 -2.33 13.00 -18.54
N LEU A 362 -1.88 12.33 -17.49
CA LEU A 362 -0.59 12.53 -16.88
C LEU A 362 0.24 11.28 -17.13
N GLU A 363 1.19 11.39 -18.04
CA GLU A 363 2.20 10.36 -18.19
C GLU A 363 3.22 10.48 -17.06
N SER A 364 3.56 9.34 -16.51
CA SER A 364 4.66 9.26 -15.57
C SER A 364 5.97 9.20 -16.33
N VAL A 365 6.87 10.13 -16.09
CA VAL A 365 8.16 10.23 -16.74
C VAL A 365 9.27 10.00 -15.73
N ASN A 366 10.24 9.16 -16.09
CA ASN A 366 11.42 8.93 -15.28
C ASN A 366 12.43 10.09 -15.47
N VAL A 367 12.62 10.87 -14.41
CA VAL A 367 13.61 11.96 -14.39
C VAL A 367 14.94 11.43 -13.88
N ARG A 368 15.96 11.42 -14.74
CA ARG A 368 17.30 10.97 -14.36
C ARG A 368 17.92 11.89 -13.31
N MET A 369 18.63 11.29 -12.37
CA MET A 369 19.30 11.96 -11.28
C MET A 369 20.81 11.71 -11.32
N ASN A 370 21.59 12.68 -10.86
CA ASN A 370 23.00 12.46 -10.58
C ASN A 370 23.20 11.66 -9.29
N PHE A 371 24.42 11.15 -9.07
CA PHE A 371 24.74 10.31 -7.91
C PHE A 371 24.38 10.95 -6.55
N PHE A 372 24.68 12.23 -6.38
CA PHE A 372 24.40 12.94 -5.11
C PHE A 372 22.90 13.12 -4.90
N GLU A 373 22.15 13.39 -5.97
CA GLU A 373 20.69 13.46 -5.91
C GLU A 373 20.09 12.11 -5.52
N VAL A 374 20.55 11.01 -6.10
CA VAL A 374 20.09 9.66 -5.73
C VAL A 374 20.34 9.42 -4.23
N LEU A 375 21.55 9.71 -3.74
CA LEU A 375 21.92 9.47 -2.34
C LEU A 375 21.06 10.27 -1.36
N TYR A 376 20.73 11.52 -1.71
CA TYR A 376 19.92 12.40 -0.84
C TYR A 376 18.41 12.11 -1.02
N ARG A 377 17.92 11.95 -2.25
CA ARG A 377 16.49 11.86 -2.53
C ARG A 377 15.89 10.49 -2.20
N SER A 378 16.64 9.41 -2.27
CA SER A 378 16.13 8.07 -1.96
C SER A 378 15.68 7.92 -0.50
N PRO A 379 16.46 8.32 0.52
CA PRO A 379 15.97 8.34 1.90
C PRO A 379 14.77 9.28 2.08
N MET A 380 14.77 10.45 1.44
CA MET A 380 13.65 11.39 1.55
C MET A 380 12.36 10.81 0.97
N TYR A 381 12.43 10.11 -0.17
CA TYR A 381 11.30 9.38 -0.73
C TYR A 381 10.79 8.31 0.23
N ALA A 382 11.69 7.53 0.85
CA ALA A 382 11.32 6.52 1.83
C ALA A 382 10.59 7.13 3.04
N PHE A 383 11.11 8.23 3.61
CA PHE A 383 10.44 8.93 4.72
C PHE A 383 9.10 9.54 4.33
N LYS A 384 8.97 10.07 3.12
CA LYS A 384 7.68 10.54 2.58
C LYS A 384 6.68 9.39 2.49
N THR A 385 7.10 8.23 1.99
CA THR A 385 6.27 7.02 1.91
C THR A 385 5.83 6.55 3.29
N VAL A 386 6.70 6.58 4.31
CA VAL A 386 6.32 6.33 5.72
C VAL A 386 5.20 7.29 6.15
N GLY A 387 5.38 8.60 5.88
CA GLY A 387 4.39 9.62 6.25
C GLY A 387 3.02 9.36 5.62
N ILE A 388 2.99 9.01 4.33
CA ILE A 388 1.73 8.67 3.63
C ILE A 388 1.12 7.38 4.16
N THR A 389 1.91 6.35 4.41
CA THR A 389 1.42 5.08 4.98
C THR A 389 0.76 5.32 6.33
N LEU A 390 1.38 6.10 7.21
CA LEU A 390 0.80 6.46 8.52
C LEU A 390 -0.47 7.30 8.37
N LYS A 391 -0.49 8.26 7.43
CA LYS A 391 -1.66 9.10 7.16
C LYS A 391 -2.81 8.27 6.61
N ALA A 392 -2.56 7.38 5.64
CA ALA A 392 -3.57 6.46 5.09
C ALA A 392 -4.17 5.57 6.19
N PHE A 393 -3.31 5.05 7.08
CA PHE A 393 -3.77 4.28 8.24
C PHE A 393 -4.65 5.13 9.17
N GLY A 394 -4.29 6.40 9.44
CA GLY A 394 -5.11 7.33 10.21
C GLY A 394 -6.45 7.67 9.52
N GLU A 395 -6.46 7.84 8.20
CA GLU A 395 -7.68 8.11 7.43
C GLU A 395 -8.67 6.95 7.43
N LEU A 396 -8.16 5.71 7.51
CA LEU A 396 -8.99 4.51 7.68
C LEU A 396 -9.81 4.58 8.99
N PHE A 397 -9.18 4.93 10.11
CA PHE A 397 -9.89 5.02 11.40
C PHE A 397 -10.85 6.20 11.48
N THR A 398 -10.60 7.25 10.73
CA THR A 398 -11.48 8.44 10.67
C THR A 398 -12.59 8.32 9.63
N GLY A 399 -12.66 7.20 8.88
CA GLY A 399 -13.67 6.96 7.85
C GLY A 399 -13.49 7.82 6.59
N LYS A 400 -12.35 8.51 6.44
CA LYS A 400 -12.05 9.31 5.23
C LYS A 400 -11.57 8.43 4.08
N MET A 401 -11.02 7.26 4.38
CA MET A 401 -10.61 6.25 3.41
C MET A 401 -11.62 5.10 3.40
N SER A 402 -12.07 4.70 2.22
CA SER A 402 -12.97 3.56 2.07
C SER A 402 -12.21 2.23 2.18
N ILE A 403 -12.85 1.21 2.76
CA ILE A 403 -12.31 -0.16 2.82
C ILE A 403 -12.05 -0.72 1.41
N SER A 404 -12.82 -0.29 0.39
CA SER A 404 -12.62 -0.69 -1.01
C SER A 404 -11.28 -0.26 -1.59
N GLN A 405 -10.63 0.75 -1.00
CA GLN A 405 -9.29 1.23 -1.39
C GLN A 405 -8.15 0.43 -0.75
N MET A 406 -8.48 -0.48 0.17
CA MET A 406 -7.51 -1.35 0.82
C MET A 406 -7.31 -2.64 0.02
N SER A 407 -6.20 -3.30 0.29
CA SER A 407 -5.87 -4.61 -0.25
C SER A 407 -5.43 -5.53 0.89
N GLY A 408 -6.05 -6.70 0.98
CA GLY A 408 -5.53 -7.78 1.79
C GLY A 408 -4.37 -8.51 1.08
N PRO A 409 -3.90 -9.65 1.61
CA PRO A 409 -2.79 -10.39 1.04
C PRO A 409 -2.99 -10.81 -0.43
N ILE A 410 -4.20 -11.28 -0.77
CA ILE A 410 -4.54 -11.69 -2.15
C ILE A 410 -4.57 -10.48 -3.07
N GLY A 411 -5.20 -9.39 -2.64
CA GLY A 411 -5.24 -8.14 -3.40
C GLY A 411 -3.84 -7.55 -3.60
N THR A 412 -2.95 -7.64 -2.61
CA THR A 412 -1.56 -7.20 -2.71
C THR A 412 -0.79 -8.03 -3.75
N ILE A 413 -0.94 -9.36 -3.76
CA ILE A 413 -0.34 -10.22 -4.78
C ILE A 413 -0.87 -9.85 -6.17
N ALA A 414 -2.17 -9.61 -6.32
CA ALA A 414 -2.77 -9.24 -7.60
C ALA A 414 -2.22 -7.90 -8.11
N ILE A 415 -2.17 -6.86 -7.27
CA ILE A 415 -1.63 -5.55 -7.63
C ILE A 415 -0.14 -5.68 -8.00
N THR A 416 0.64 -6.37 -7.17
CA THR A 416 2.08 -6.56 -7.43
C THR A 416 2.28 -7.32 -8.75
N SER A 417 1.49 -8.36 -9.01
CA SER A 417 1.53 -9.11 -10.27
C SER A 417 1.27 -8.22 -11.49
N GLN A 418 0.30 -7.30 -11.40
CA GLN A 418 0.04 -6.32 -12.47
C GLN A 418 1.22 -5.37 -12.68
N GLN A 419 1.86 -4.90 -11.61
CA GLN A 419 3.02 -4.02 -11.72
C GLN A 419 4.22 -4.75 -12.33
N VAL A 420 4.44 -6.02 -12.01
CA VAL A 420 5.50 -6.86 -12.58
C VAL A 420 5.45 -6.89 -14.12
N THR A 421 4.24 -6.85 -14.71
CA THR A 421 4.08 -6.86 -16.17
C THR A 421 4.40 -5.54 -16.85
N ARG A 422 4.52 -4.44 -16.09
CA ARG A 422 4.80 -3.09 -16.63
C ARG A 422 6.29 -2.84 -16.87
N GLY A 423 7.16 -3.40 -16.01
CA GLY A 423 8.60 -3.23 -16.14
C GLY A 423 9.35 -3.53 -14.85
N PHE A 424 10.68 -3.62 -14.95
CA PHE A 424 11.51 -3.94 -13.79
C PHE A 424 11.64 -2.76 -12.80
N ASP A 425 11.51 -1.52 -13.26
CA ASP A 425 11.38 -0.31 -12.44
C ASP A 425 10.18 -0.38 -11.51
N TYR A 426 9.02 -0.82 -11.99
CA TYR A 426 7.82 -1.05 -11.16
C TYR A 426 8.01 -2.19 -10.16
N VAL A 427 8.77 -3.22 -10.53
CA VAL A 427 9.13 -4.30 -9.59
C VAL A 427 9.93 -3.74 -8.43
N LEU A 428 10.97 -2.95 -8.70
CA LEU A 428 11.79 -2.31 -7.66
C LEU A 428 10.96 -1.37 -6.79
N GLU A 429 10.05 -0.61 -7.39
CA GLU A 429 9.13 0.26 -6.64
C GLU A 429 8.22 -0.54 -5.71
N MET A 430 7.64 -1.65 -6.19
CA MET A 430 6.82 -2.53 -5.34
C MET A 430 7.61 -3.16 -4.19
N VAL A 431 8.83 -3.61 -4.44
CA VAL A 431 9.73 -4.12 -3.39
C VAL A 431 9.96 -3.08 -2.31
N ALA A 432 10.26 -1.83 -2.72
CA ALA A 432 10.49 -0.73 -1.79
C ALA A 432 9.21 -0.37 -1.00
N LEU A 433 8.08 -0.24 -1.68
CA LEU A 433 6.79 0.12 -1.06
C LEU A 433 6.33 -0.94 -0.05
N ILE A 434 6.41 -2.22 -0.43
CA ILE A 434 6.06 -3.33 0.47
C ILE A 434 7.02 -3.36 1.66
N GLY A 435 8.34 -3.19 1.41
CA GLY A 435 9.35 -3.15 2.46
C GLY A 435 9.10 -2.03 3.48
N ILE A 436 8.80 -0.81 3.01
CA ILE A 436 8.47 0.33 3.88
C ILE A 436 7.16 0.05 4.64
N SER A 437 6.14 -0.46 3.97
CA SER A 437 4.85 -0.76 4.61
C SER A 437 5.00 -1.79 5.72
N VAL A 438 5.71 -2.89 5.46
CA VAL A 438 6.01 -3.92 6.47
C VAL A 438 6.83 -3.34 7.62
N ALA A 439 7.80 -2.46 7.34
CA ALA A 439 8.57 -1.79 8.39
C ALA A 439 7.68 -0.90 9.28
N VAL A 440 6.81 -0.09 8.67
CA VAL A 440 5.89 0.80 9.39
C VAL A 440 4.93 0.00 10.27
N PHE A 441 4.24 -0.98 9.68
CA PHE A 441 3.24 -1.75 10.44
C PHE A 441 3.88 -2.54 11.58
N ASN A 442 5.06 -3.16 11.37
CA ASN A 442 5.75 -3.89 12.44
C ASN A 442 6.31 -2.99 13.55
N LEU A 443 6.42 -1.67 13.35
CA LEU A 443 6.76 -0.73 14.42
C LEU A 443 5.54 -0.23 15.20
N LEU A 444 4.32 -0.38 14.67
CA LEU A 444 3.10 0.03 15.37
C LEU A 444 2.82 -0.89 16.57
N PRO A 445 2.23 -0.37 17.65
CA PRO A 445 1.89 -1.16 18.85
C PRO A 445 0.64 -2.03 18.63
N ILE A 446 0.62 -2.75 17.50
CA ILE A 446 -0.50 -3.64 17.14
C ILE A 446 -0.18 -5.05 17.63
N PRO A 447 -1.06 -5.69 18.45
CA PRO A 447 -0.84 -7.06 18.89
C PRO A 447 -0.57 -8.01 17.73
N ALA A 448 0.27 -9.00 17.93
CA ALA A 448 0.87 -9.92 16.96
C ALA A 448 2.08 -9.37 16.16
N LEU A 449 2.35 -8.07 16.19
CA LEU A 449 3.51 -7.47 15.53
C LEU A 449 4.63 -7.14 16.54
N ASP A 450 5.86 -6.95 16.05
CA ASP A 450 7.05 -6.72 16.88
C ASP A 450 6.97 -5.44 17.71
N GLY A 451 6.32 -4.39 17.17
CA GLY A 451 6.11 -3.14 17.87
C GLY A 451 5.34 -3.32 19.18
N ALA A 452 4.33 -4.18 19.20
CA ALA A 452 3.62 -4.50 20.45
C ALA A 452 4.53 -5.24 21.44
N ARG A 453 5.33 -6.22 20.97
CA ARG A 453 6.32 -6.90 21.82
C ARG A 453 7.35 -5.92 22.40
N ALA A 454 7.84 -4.98 21.58
CA ALA A 454 8.75 -3.94 22.03
C ALA A 454 8.12 -3.04 23.11
N VAL A 455 6.85 -2.69 22.96
CA VAL A 455 6.08 -1.94 23.97
C VAL A 455 5.94 -2.74 25.26
N PHE A 456 5.64 -4.04 25.21
CA PHE A 456 5.58 -4.88 26.42
C PHE A 456 6.94 -4.90 27.13
N VAL A 457 8.05 -5.08 26.43
CA VAL A 457 9.40 -5.01 27.01
C VAL A 457 9.70 -3.63 27.61
N LEU A 458 9.24 -2.55 26.97
CA LEU A 458 9.38 -1.19 27.49
C LEU A 458 8.60 -1.00 28.81
N ILE A 459 7.37 -1.52 28.88
CA ILE A 459 6.55 -1.50 30.09
C ILE A 459 7.22 -2.31 31.21
N GLU A 460 7.74 -3.51 30.91
CA GLU A 460 8.54 -4.30 31.86
C GLU A 460 9.72 -3.51 32.41
N TRP A 461 10.46 -2.82 31.52
CA TRP A 461 11.62 -2.02 31.88
C TRP A 461 11.27 -0.87 32.84
N ILE A 462 10.19 -0.13 32.53
CA ILE A 462 9.72 0.98 33.38
C ILE A 462 9.20 0.48 34.74
N ARG A 463 8.40 -0.59 34.72
CA ARG A 463 7.78 -1.16 35.93
C ARG A 463 8.76 -1.98 36.78
N LYS A 464 9.92 -2.38 36.21
CA LYS A 464 10.89 -3.30 36.83
C LYS A 464 10.27 -4.62 37.29
N LYS A 465 9.20 -5.04 36.65
CA LYS A 465 8.48 -6.30 36.92
C LYS A 465 8.05 -6.91 35.60
N PRO A 466 8.24 -8.23 35.40
CA PRO A 466 7.79 -8.91 34.19
C PRO A 466 6.26 -8.86 34.06
N ILE A 467 5.79 -8.80 32.83
CA ILE A 467 4.36 -8.95 32.50
C ILE A 467 4.05 -10.45 32.48
N ASN A 468 2.83 -10.81 32.85
CA ASN A 468 2.39 -12.19 32.81
C ASN A 468 2.39 -12.68 31.35
N ARG A 469 3.22 -13.67 31.05
CA ARG A 469 3.41 -14.20 29.68
C ARG A 469 2.13 -14.79 29.07
N ASN A 470 1.28 -15.39 29.89
CA ASN A 470 -0.01 -15.91 29.42
C ASN A 470 -0.94 -14.78 28.95
N VAL A 471 -0.91 -13.61 29.64
CA VAL A 471 -1.67 -12.43 29.24
C VAL A 471 -1.09 -11.84 27.94
N GLU A 472 0.23 -11.72 27.87
CA GLU A 472 0.92 -11.26 26.66
C GLU A 472 0.61 -12.17 25.47
N ALA A 473 0.76 -13.48 25.61
CA ALA A 473 0.46 -14.47 24.59
C ALA A 473 -1.01 -14.42 24.14
N MET A 474 -1.95 -14.27 25.10
CA MET A 474 -3.37 -14.13 24.77
C MET A 474 -3.66 -12.86 23.98
N ILE A 475 -3.07 -11.73 24.36
CA ILE A 475 -3.23 -10.46 23.62
C ILE A 475 -2.68 -10.61 22.19
N HIS A 476 -1.52 -11.21 22.03
CA HIS A 476 -0.93 -11.46 20.69
C HIS A 476 -1.78 -12.43 19.88
N PHE A 477 -2.29 -13.50 20.48
CA PHE A 477 -3.15 -14.46 19.79
C PHE A 477 -4.46 -13.81 19.30
N VAL A 478 -5.15 -13.05 20.17
CA VAL A 478 -6.37 -12.33 19.80
C VAL A 478 -6.06 -11.32 18.69
N GLY A 479 -4.96 -10.58 18.82
CA GLY A 479 -4.51 -9.65 17.78
C GLY A 479 -4.25 -10.32 16.43
N LEU A 480 -3.61 -11.49 16.45
CA LEU A 480 -3.36 -12.27 15.23
C LEU A 480 -4.67 -12.71 14.56
N VAL A 481 -5.64 -13.21 15.35
CA VAL A 481 -6.95 -13.62 14.82
C VAL A 481 -7.69 -12.43 14.22
N VAL A 482 -7.65 -11.26 14.88
CA VAL A 482 -8.27 -10.03 14.38
C VAL A 482 -7.60 -9.56 13.10
N LEU A 483 -6.26 -9.55 13.04
CA LEU A 483 -5.51 -9.13 11.85
C LEU A 483 -5.77 -10.05 10.64
N ILE A 484 -5.73 -11.37 10.85
CA ILE A 484 -6.03 -12.33 9.77
C ILE A 484 -7.50 -12.20 9.34
N GLY A 485 -8.42 -12.11 10.29
CA GLY A 485 -9.84 -11.93 10.03
C GLY A 485 -10.12 -10.66 9.23
N PHE A 486 -9.49 -9.54 9.60
CA PHE A 486 -9.59 -8.27 8.87
C PHE A 486 -8.99 -8.36 7.46
N ALA A 487 -7.82 -8.98 7.31
CA ALA A 487 -7.18 -9.15 6.00
C ALA A 487 -8.04 -9.98 5.04
N VAL A 488 -8.60 -11.09 5.53
CA VAL A 488 -9.54 -11.93 4.76
C VAL A 488 -10.83 -11.17 4.44
N PHE A 489 -11.36 -10.43 5.41
CA PHE A 489 -12.55 -9.59 5.19
C PHE A 489 -12.34 -8.57 4.09
N VAL A 490 -11.20 -7.86 4.08
CA VAL A 490 -10.88 -6.88 3.02
C VAL A 490 -10.79 -7.55 1.64
N ASP A 491 -10.13 -8.70 1.53
CA ASP A 491 -10.01 -9.42 0.25
C ASP A 491 -11.38 -9.89 -0.25
N ILE A 492 -12.22 -10.46 0.63
CA ILE A 492 -13.58 -10.90 0.28
C ILE A 492 -14.44 -9.70 -0.11
N PHE A 493 -14.45 -8.64 0.70
CA PHE A 493 -15.24 -7.43 0.44
C PHE A 493 -14.93 -6.84 -0.94
N ARG A 494 -13.65 -6.82 -1.31
CA ARG A 494 -13.20 -6.33 -2.62
C ARG A 494 -13.65 -7.20 -3.80
N MET A 495 -13.95 -8.48 -3.58
CA MET A 495 -14.47 -9.37 -4.64
C MET A 495 -15.93 -9.10 -4.98
N PHE A 496 -16.68 -8.41 -4.10
CA PHE A 496 -18.11 -8.12 -4.28
C PHE A 496 -18.38 -6.68 -4.71
N ILE A 497 -17.36 -5.81 -4.77
CA ILE A 497 -17.43 -4.44 -5.27
C ILE A 497 -16.66 -4.32 -6.59
#